data_e043058767a744f09b8ff4c69af33e3a
#
_entry.id   e043058767a744f09b8ff4c69af33e3a
#
_cell.length_a   1.000
_cell.length_b   1.000
_cell.length_c   1.000
_cell.angle_alpha   90.00
_cell.angle_beta   90.00
_cell.angle_gamma   90.00
#
_symmetry.space_group_name_H-M   'P 1'
#
loop_
_entity.id
_entity.type
_entity.pdbx_description
1 polymer ?
#
loop_
_entity_poly.entity_id
_entity_poly.type
_entity_poly.pdbx_seq_one_letter_code
_entity_poly.pdbx_strand_id
1 'polypeptide(L)'
;KIMQDPKWIGISPSNVHWSEDGKWIYFNWNPEGAISDSLYKVSPNGGKPQKVSPKERQLLPSRYGDYSKDWMKKVYAKNGDIFMQNIKNGNTTQITNTVDQESKPKFSGDEKSVTFISGGNIYRWAMAAGSVTQITDFREGEEKSEDKEPKTKHEKWLKQEELKLIGILEERKTKREKKEEIEDAEKPKRPLEIFFGSKVVQNVQLSPDGNYVTFQLHKAAKDAKRTIVPSYVAETGFTEDLNARDKVGRPNGTYELGIYNILADTVMYVAIDSLPGIFDRPQFTELEESDKSKKREVFFSNSVWSDNGKQCATVLQSLDNKDRWIVALDLTSANLKLLDHQHDDAWVGGPGIRWWRGATGVGWTPDNKKFWFQSEATGYSHLYTVDAATGEKNQLTKGEFEVRDVRISKDKKWWYFRSNEVHPGELHLYRMKIGGG
;
A
#
# COMPACT_ATOMS: atom_id res chain seq x y z
N LYS A 1 14.62 -33.56 24.59
CA LYS A 1 15.67 -33.61 23.53
C LYS A 1 15.13 -33.22 22.16
N ILE A 2 13.92 -33.67 21.78
CA ILE A 2 13.31 -33.36 20.45
C ILE A 2 12.96 -31.88 20.31
N MET A 3 12.71 -31.20 21.41
CA MET A 3 12.35 -29.76 21.42
C MET A 3 13.56 -28.82 21.65
N GLN A 4 14.78 -29.35 21.68
CA GLN A 4 15.99 -28.55 21.75
C GLN A 4 16.43 -28.15 20.35
N ASP A 5 16.97 -26.93 20.21
CA ASP A 5 17.53 -26.45 18.95
C ASP A 5 18.49 -27.51 18.35
N PRO A 6 18.29 -27.88 17.08
CA PRO A 6 19.11 -28.88 16.42
C PRO A 6 20.51 -28.33 16.12
N LYS A 7 21.35 -28.21 17.11
CA LYS A 7 22.75 -27.70 16.99
C LYS A 7 23.63 -28.48 16.02
N TRP A 8 23.18 -29.68 15.59
CA TRP A 8 23.86 -30.52 14.61
C TRP A 8 23.55 -30.19 13.16
N ILE A 9 22.48 -29.42 12.90
CA ILE A 9 22.22 -28.86 11.58
C ILE A 9 22.88 -27.49 11.56
N GLY A 10 23.90 -27.30 10.75
CA GLY A 10 24.54 -25.98 10.60
C GLY A 10 23.53 -24.88 10.32
N ILE A 11 23.73 -23.71 10.91
CA ILE A 11 22.84 -22.58 10.72
C ILE A 11 23.24 -21.86 9.44
N SER A 12 22.37 -21.90 8.43
CA SER A 12 22.59 -21.16 7.18
C SER A 12 22.40 -19.67 7.38
N PRO A 13 23.21 -18.81 6.73
CA PRO A 13 22.97 -17.39 6.71
C PRO A 13 21.57 -17.05 6.16
N SER A 14 20.93 -16.04 6.75
CA SER A 14 19.61 -15.57 6.37
C SER A 14 19.63 -14.07 6.06
N ASN A 15 18.56 -13.55 5.42
CA ASN A 15 18.40 -12.12 5.13
C ASN A 15 19.57 -11.47 4.37
N VAL A 16 20.14 -12.21 3.41
CA VAL A 16 21.29 -11.76 2.61
C VAL A 16 20.91 -10.54 1.77
N HIS A 17 21.72 -9.48 1.85
CA HIS A 17 21.53 -8.27 1.05
C HIS A 17 22.84 -7.50 0.86
N TRP A 18 22.88 -6.71 -0.19
CA TRP A 18 24.02 -5.84 -0.49
C TRP A 18 23.98 -4.55 0.34
N SER A 19 25.17 -4.00 0.67
CA SER A 19 25.28 -2.59 1.05
C SER A 19 24.89 -1.69 -0.13
N GLU A 20 24.45 -0.47 0.15
CA GLU A 20 24.03 0.48 -0.89
C GLU A 20 25.15 0.82 -1.87
N ASP A 21 26.39 0.85 -1.40
CA ASP A 21 27.59 1.12 -2.20
C ASP A 21 28.19 -0.12 -2.89
N GLY A 22 27.56 -1.28 -2.70
CA GLY A 22 27.99 -2.55 -3.29
C GLY A 22 29.31 -3.14 -2.74
N LYS A 23 29.86 -2.58 -1.67
CA LYS A 23 31.16 -3.03 -1.12
C LYS A 23 31.04 -4.19 -0.15
N TRP A 24 29.84 -4.41 0.41
CA TRP A 24 29.58 -5.43 1.39
C TRP A 24 28.33 -6.22 1.08
N ILE A 25 28.32 -7.51 1.47
CA ILE A 25 27.16 -8.36 1.56
C ILE A 25 26.87 -8.56 3.04
N TYR A 26 25.69 -8.13 3.51
CA TYR A 26 25.20 -8.31 4.86
C TYR A 26 24.30 -9.54 4.95
N PHE A 27 24.34 -10.23 6.10
CA PHE A 27 23.47 -11.37 6.38
C PHE A 27 23.35 -11.61 7.88
N ASN A 28 22.25 -12.20 8.30
CA ASN A 28 22.10 -12.67 9.67
C ASN A 28 22.68 -14.06 9.79
N TRP A 29 23.43 -14.32 10.86
CA TRP A 29 24.06 -15.60 11.09
C TRP A 29 24.33 -15.83 12.59
N ASN A 30 24.30 -17.10 13.02
CA ASN A 30 24.55 -17.51 14.41
C ASN A 30 25.51 -18.69 14.48
N PRO A 31 26.76 -18.54 14.04
CA PRO A 31 27.73 -19.64 14.04
C PRO A 31 28.13 -20.07 15.46
N GLU A 32 27.97 -19.20 16.44
CA GLU A 32 28.38 -19.42 17.83
C GLU A 32 27.25 -20.08 18.66
N GLY A 33 26.06 -20.29 18.11
CA GLY A 33 24.89 -20.81 18.82
C GLY A 33 24.43 -19.91 19.96
N ALA A 34 24.56 -18.59 19.78
CA ALA A 34 24.07 -17.57 20.73
C ALA A 34 22.53 -17.57 20.78
N ILE A 35 21.93 -16.83 21.72
CA ILE A 35 20.47 -16.73 21.88
C ILE A 35 19.78 -16.18 20.64
N SER A 36 20.46 -15.32 19.87
CA SER A 36 19.91 -14.71 18.66
C SER A 36 20.97 -14.57 17.57
N ASP A 37 20.49 -14.45 16.32
CA ASP A 37 21.35 -14.14 15.18
C ASP A 37 22.02 -12.78 15.33
N SER A 38 23.26 -12.70 14.88
CA SER A 38 23.99 -11.45 14.72
C SER A 38 24.09 -11.06 13.25
N LEU A 39 24.21 -9.76 13.00
CA LEU A 39 24.47 -9.25 11.65
C LEU A 39 25.96 -9.42 11.33
N TYR A 40 26.25 -10.04 10.22
CA TYR A 40 27.58 -10.20 9.65
C TYR A 40 27.69 -9.50 8.31
N LYS A 41 28.92 -9.17 7.91
CA LYS A 41 29.24 -8.68 6.58
C LYS A 41 30.43 -9.42 5.99
N VAL A 42 30.46 -9.54 4.67
CA VAL A 42 31.59 -10.11 3.92
C VAL A 42 31.80 -9.31 2.65
N SER A 43 33.05 -9.24 2.17
CA SER A 43 33.35 -8.64 0.86
C SER A 43 32.78 -9.50 -0.28
N PRO A 44 32.25 -8.92 -1.37
CA PRO A 44 31.84 -9.66 -2.55
C PRO A 44 32.96 -10.48 -3.18
N ASN A 45 34.21 -10.06 -2.96
CA ASN A 45 35.40 -10.79 -3.44
C ASN A 45 35.82 -11.97 -2.53
N GLY A 46 34.99 -12.27 -1.53
CA GLY A 46 35.25 -13.32 -0.56
C GLY A 46 35.98 -12.83 0.69
N GLY A 47 36.38 -13.78 1.54
CA GLY A 47 37.05 -13.52 2.82
C GLY A 47 36.24 -14.05 4.01
N LYS A 48 36.76 -13.81 5.21
CA LYS A 48 36.09 -14.23 6.45
C LYS A 48 34.95 -13.27 6.79
N PRO A 49 33.75 -13.79 7.13
CA PRO A 49 32.67 -12.96 7.65
C PRO A 49 33.09 -12.20 8.90
N GLN A 50 32.69 -10.93 8.96
CA GLN A 50 32.94 -10.05 10.09
C GLN A 50 31.64 -9.74 10.80
N LYS A 51 31.59 -9.86 12.11
CA LYS A 51 30.44 -9.48 12.92
C LYS A 51 30.30 -7.95 12.96
N VAL A 52 29.12 -7.45 12.63
CA VAL A 52 28.81 -6.02 12.66
C VAL A 52 28.56 -5.59 14.10
N SER A 53 29.27 -4.58 14.57
CA SER A 53 29.09 -4.06 15.93
C SER A 53 27.73 -3.36 16.09
N PRO A 54 27.17 -3.28 17.33
CA PRO A 54 25.93 -2.53 17.57
C PRO A 54 26.01 -1.07 17.12
N LYS A 55 27.15 -0.40 17.32
CA LYS A 55 27.35 0.98 16.86
C LYS A 55 27.31 1.11 15.35
N GLU A 56 27.99 0.20 14.64
CA GLU A 56 27.94 0.17 13.18
C GLU A 56 26.52 -0.13 12.67
N ARG A 57 25.82 -1.09 13.29
CA ARG A 57 24.43 -1.42 12.94
C ARG A 57 23.48 -0.22 13.09
N GLN A 58 23.70 0.63 14.09
CA GLN A 58 22.93 1.86 14.27
C GLN A 58 23.09 2.85 13.11
N LEU A 59 24.24 2.86 12.45
CA LEU A 59 24.53 3.75 11.34
C LEU A 59 24.04 3.21 9.99
N LEU A 60 23.78 1.90 9.89
CA LEU A 60 23.31 1.31 8.64
C LEU A 60 21.90 1.82 8.26
N PRO A 61 21.66 2.13 6.98
CA PRO A 61 20.35 2.48 6.51
C PRO A 61 19.39 1.29 6.62
N SER A 62 18.09 1.57 6.63
CA SER A 62 17.07 0.51 6.47
C SER A 62 17.27 -0.18 5.13
N ARG A 63 17.09 -1.50 5.09
CA ARG A 63 17.07 -2.29 3.86
C ARG A 63 16.00 -1.81 2.87
N TYR A 64 14.88 -1.34 3.39
CA TYR A 64 13.74 -0.87 2.60
C TYR A 64 13.80 0.66 2.47
N GLY A 65 13.34 1.16 1.35
CA GLY A 65 13.29 2.59 1.06
C GLY A 65 13.01 2.83 -0.41
N ASP A 66 13.00 4.09 -0.78
CA ASP A 66 12.85 4.55 -2.14
C ASP A 66 14.12 5.20 -2.65
N TYR A 67 14.38 5.12 -3.96
CA TYR A 67 15.61 5.63 -4.56
C TYR A 67 15.30 6.75 -5.54
N SER A 68 16.21 7.73 -5.60
CA SER A 68 16.20 8.71 -6.69
C SER A 68 16.40 8.02 -8.06
N LYS A 69 15.94 8.65 -9.14
CA LYS A 69 16.01 8.11 -10.50
C LYS A 69 17.45 7.79 -10.95
N ASP A 70 18.40 8.57 -10.46
CA ASP A 70 19.83 8.38 -10.69
C ASP A 70 20.48 7.35 -9.76
N TRP A 71 19.72 6.81 -8.79
CA TRP A 71 20.20 5.89 -7.76
C TRP A 71 21.30 6.44 -6.84
N MET A 72 21.46 7.76 -6.79
CA MET A 72 22.47 8.40 -5.95
C MET A 72 21.97 8.74 -4.55
N LYS A 73 20.65 8.74 -4.34
CA LYS A 73 20.04 9.00 -3.05
C LYS A 73 19.04 7.90 -2.70
N LYS A 74 18.90 7.64 -1.42
CA LYS A 74 17.90 6.74 -0.85
C LYS A 74 17.17 7.44 0.29
N VAL A 75 15.85 7.34 0.33
CA VAL A 75 15.03 7.72 1.48
C VAL A 75 14.47 6.47 2.15
N TYR A 76 14.49 6.44 3.48
CA TYR A 76 14.04 5.28 4.23
C TYR A 76 13.52 5.68 5.61
N ALA A 77 12.63 4.84 6.15
CA ALA A 77 12.18 4.94 7.53
C ALA A 77 13.01 4.04 8.43
N LYS A 78 13.40 4.55 9.59
CA LYS A 78 14.11 3.80 10.62
C LYS A 78 13.75 4.33 12.01
N ASN A 79 13.36 3.43 12.91
CA ASN A 79 12.94 3.73 14.28
C ASN A 79 11.80 4.76 14.41
N GLY A 80 10.96 4.87 13.41
CA GLY A 80 9.84 5.82 13.37
C GLY A 80 10.15 7.13 12.64
N ASP A 81 11.41 7.42 12.33
CA ASP A 81 11.83 8.63 11.64
C ASP A 81 12.20 8.39 10.18
N ILE A 82 12.20 9.46 9.40
CA ILE A 82 12.58 9.46 7.98
C ILE A 82 14.00 10.01 7.80
N PHE A 83 14.76 9.29 6.99
CA PHE A 83 16.15 9.62 6.67
C PHE A 83 16.35 9.66 5.15
N MET A 84 17.30 10.50 4.72
CA MET A 84 17.81 10.49 3.35
C MET A 84 19.33 10.26 3.37
N GLN A 85 19.81 9.29 2.58
CA GLN A 85 21.21 8.97 2.43
C GLN A 85 21.70 9.29 1.02
N ASN A 86 22.86 9.89 0.92
CA ASN A 86 23.65 9.95 -0.30
C ASN A 86 24.47 8.64 -0.42
N ILE A 87 24.20 7.84 -1.44
CA ILE A 87 24.78 6.51 -1.62
C ILE A 87 26.27 6.58 -1.90
N LYS A 88 26.74 7.62 -2.64
CA LYS A 88 28.13 7.74 -3.03
C LYS A 88 29.09 7.99 -1.85
N ASN A 89 28.69 8.85 -0.94
CA ASN A 89 29.55 9.25 0.19
C ASN A 89 29.06 8.73 1.55
N GLY A 90 27.89 8.08 1.60
CA GLY A 90 27.30 7.54 2.83
C GLY A 90 26.67 8.57 3.76
N ASN A 91 26.72 9.87 3.45
CA ASN A 91 26.17 10.92 4.30
C ASN A 91 24.65 10.75 4.44
N THR A 92 24.18 10.83 5.68
CA THR A 92 22.76 10.67 6.03
C THR A 92 22.24 11.94 6.65
N THR A 93 21.09 12.41 6.17
CA THR A 93 20.31 13.51 6.72
C THR A 93 19.07 12.95 7.38
N GLN A 94 18.83 13.25 8.65
CA GLN A 94 17.57 12.96 9.33
C GLN A 94 16.56 14.04 8.93
N ILE A 95 15.40 13.63 8.39
CA ILE A 95 14.34 14.52 7.92
C ILE A 95 13.35 14.81 9.03
N THR A 96 12.98 13.78 9.80
CA THR A 96 12.07 13.90 10.94
C THR A 96 12.76 13.44 12.21
N ASN A 97 12.32 14.00 13.35
CA ASN A 97 12.73 13.60 14.69
C ASN A 97 11.55 13.89 15.63
N THR A 98 10.56 13.01 15.61
CA THR A 98 9.30 13.19 16.34
C THR A 98 8.98 11.96 17.17
N VAL A 99 7.95 12.04 18.01
CA VAL A 99 7.43 10.89 18.75
C VAL A 99 6.45 10.05 17.94
N ASP A 100 5.94 10.62 16.85
CA ASP A 100 5.04 9.94 15.92
C ASP A 100 5.83 8.93 15.06
N GLN A 101 5.09 7.99 14.49
CA GLN A 101 5.67 6.98 13.61
C GLN A 101 5.51 7.42 12.16
N GLU A 102 6.59 7.88 11.56
CA GLU A 102 6.64 8.15 10.13
C GLU A 102 7.04 6.92 9.33
N SER A 103 6.46 6.78 8.16
CA SER A 103 6.63 5.59 7.34
C SER A 103 6.51 5.87 5.83
N LYS A 104 6.87 4.87 5.01
CA LYS A 104 6.71 4.85 3.56
C LYS A 104 7.25 6.09 2.84
N PRO A 105 8.49 6.54 3.13
CA PRO A 105 9.06 7.68 2.42
C PRO A 105 9.21 7.37 0.94
N LYS A 106 8.91 8.38 0.10
CA LYS A 106 9.08 8.33 -1.36
C LYS A 106 9.58 9.66 -1.89
N PHE A 107 10.39 9.63 -2.93
CA PHE A 107 10.66 10.82 -3.70
C PHE A 107 9.42 11.27 -4.47
N SER A 108 9.21 12.58 -4.59
CA SER A 108 8.26 13.14 -5.57
C SER A 108 8.73 12.84 -7.00
N GLY A 109 7.80 12.86 -7.97
CA GLY A 109 8.15 12.57 -9.36
C GLY A 109 9.17 13.54 -9.98
N ASP A 110 9.26 14.78 -9.46
CA ASP A 110 10.27 15.79 -9.81
C ASP A 110 11.55 15.73 -8.96
N GLU A 111 11.58 14.84 -7.96
CA GLU A 111 12.66 14.64 -6.99
C GLU A 111 13.07 15.88 -6.18
N LYS A 112 12.21 16.89 -6.10
CA LYS A 112 12.44 18.10 -5.30
C LYS A 112 11.98 17.96 -3.85
N SER A 113 11.20 16.93 -3.57
CA SER A 113 10.68 16.68 -2.23
C SER A 113 10.63 15.20 -1.91
N VAL A 114 10.49 14.92 -0.61
CA VAL A 114 10.23 13.57 -0.08
C VAL A 114 8.86 13.61 0.58
N THR A 115 8.01 12.64 0.26
CA THR A 115 6.73 12.44 0.90
C THR A 115 6.80 11.28 1.88
N PHE A 116 6.05 11.33 2.96
CA PHE A 116 5.97 10.28 3.96
C PHE A 116 4.60 10.29 4.64
N ILE A 117 4.29 9.25 5.39
CA ILE A 117 3.02 9.09 6.10
C ILE A 117 3.27 9.21 7.60
N SER A 118 2.48 10.05 8.28
CA SER A 118 2.38 10.14 9.74
C SER A 118 0.91 10.24 10.12
N GLY A 119 0.45 9.48 11.13
CA GLY A 119 -0.95 9.48 11.56
C GLY A 119 -1.98 9.20 10.48
N GLY A 120 -1.64 8.40 9.46
CA GLY A 120 -2.52 8.12 8.31
C GLY A 120 -2.56 9.22 7.24
N ASN A 121 -1.86 10.34 7.47
CA ASN A 121 -1.82 11.50 6.57
C ASN A 121 -0.49 11.60 5.81
N ILE A 122 -0.54 12.17 4.61
CA ILE A 122 0.65 12.43 3.80
C ILE A 122 1.24 13.79 4.15
N TYR A 123 2.54 13.77 4.36
CA TYR A 123 3.38 14.95 4.53
C TYR A 123 4.41 15.03 3.40
N ARG A 124 4.82 16.25 3.06
CA ARG A 124 5.84 16.54 2.06
C ARG A 124 6.95 17.37 2.70
N TRP A 125 8.16 16.90 2.62
CA TRP A 125 9.36 17.65 2.96
C TRP A 125 10.00 18.22 1.70
N ALA A 126 10.09 19.55 1.60
CA ALA A 126 10.73 20.25 0.49
C ALA A 126 12.25 20.28 0.71
N MET A 127 13.02 19.63 -0.15
CA MET A 127 14.49 19.47 0.04
C MET A 127 15.24 20.80 0.06
N ALA A 128 14.84 21.76 -0.77
CA ALA A 128 15.51 23.06 -0.86
C ALA A 128 15.17 23.99 0.31
N ALA A 129 13.92 23.96 0.79
CA ALA A 129 13.43 24.84 1.86
C ALA A 129 13.59 24.23 3.25
N GLY A 130 13.74 22.90 3.36
CA GLY A 130 13.73 22.17 4.62
C GLY A 130 12.38 22.18 5.35
N SER A 131 11.32 22.68 4.71
CA SER A 131 9.98 22.81 5.30
C SER A 131 9.16 21.54 5.10
N VAL A 132 8.27 21.24 6.06
CA VAL A 132 7.30 20.15 5.98
C VAL A 132 5.90 20.75 5.78
N THR A 133 5.16 20.21 4.84
CA THR A 133 3.77 20.57 4.54
C THR A 133 2.89 19.34 4.60
N GLN A 134 1.75 19.45 5.27
CA GLN A 134 0.72 18.41 5.27
C GLN A 134 -0.07 18.47 3.96
N ILE A 135 -0.31 17.32 3.32
CA ILE A 135 -1.00 17.19 2.03
C ILE A 135 -2.42 16.70 2.18
N THR A 136 -2.70 15.83 3.17
CA THR A 136 -4.04 15.31 3.45
C THR A 136 -4.39 15.55 4.92
N ASP A 137 -5.69 15.73 5.19
CA ASP A 137 -6.21 15.79 6.55
C ASP A 137 -7.37 14.78 6.70
N PHE A 138 -6.99 13.50 6.77
CA PHE A 138 -7.89 12.38 6.95
C PHE A 138 -8.18 12.19 8.44
N ARG A 139 -9.46 12.22 8.79
CA ARG A 139 -9.91 12.20 10.19
C ARG A 139 -10.88 11.07 10.45
N GLU A 140 -10.78 10.48 11.63
CA GLU A 140 -11.76 9.54 12.17
C GLU A 140 -12.96 10.31 12.74
N GLY A 141 -14.11 9.64 12.77
CA GLY A 141 -15.35 10.24 13.28
C GLY A 141 -16.14 11.01 12.23
N GLU A 142 -17.14 11.73 12.71
CA GLU A 142 -18.01 12.56 11.88
C GLU A 142 -17.64 14.04 12.07
N GLU A 143 -17.82 14.82 11.02
CA GLU A 143 -17.70 16.27 11.09
C GLU A 143 -18.62 16.82 12.18
N LYS A 144 -18.07 17.64 13.05
CA LYS A 144 -18.88 18.31 14.08
C LYS A 144 -19.76 19.31 13.38
N SER A 145 -21.05 19.03 13.27
CA SER A 145 -22.02 20.04 12.84
C SER A 145 -22.03 21.18 13.84
N GLU A 146 -21.58 22.35 13.45
CA GLU A 146 -21.57 23.54 14.29
C GLU A 146 -22.98 24.04 14.63
N ASP A 147 -23.98 23.74 13.81
CA ASP A 147 -25.38 24.08 14.07
C ASP A 147 -26.26 22.82 14.06
N LYS A 148 -26.72 22.42 15.23
CA LYS A 148 -27.87 21.51 15.32
C LYS A 148 -29.08 22.29 14.79
N GLU A 149 -29.48 22.02 13.54
CA GLU A 149 -30.77 22.54 13.08
C GLU A 149 -31.88 22.15 14.09
N PRO A 150 -32.75 23.10 14.45
CA PRO A 150 -33.82 22.83 15.39
C PRO A 150 -34.67 21.67 14.89
N LYS A 151 -34.72 20.58 15.64
CA LYS A 151 -35.39 19.33 15.25
C LYS A 151 -36.89 19.38 15.46
N THR A 152 -37.38 20.23 16.38
CA THR A 152 -38.81 20.31 16.71
C THR A 152 -39.46 21.58 16.12
N LYS A 153 -40.78 21.52 15.88
CA LYS A 153 -41.56 22.71 15.48
C LYS A 153 -41.44 23.86 16.46
N HIS A 154 -41.31 23.55 17.75
CA HIS A 154 -41.18 24.52 18.83
C HIS A 154 -39.81 25.23 18.79
N GLU A 155 -38.72 24.48 18.60
CA GLU A 155 -37.39 25.07 18.45
C GLU A 155 -37.26 25.92 17.18
N LYS A 156 -37.91 25.52 16.09
CA LYS A 156 -37.98 26.36 14.85
C LYS A 156 -38.74 27.64 15.07
N TRP A 157 -39.84 27.59 15.83
CA TRP A 157 -40.64 28.76 16.19
C TRP A 157 -39.87 29.67 17.13
N LEU A 158 -39.22 29.15 18.18
CA LEU A 158 -38.36 29.95 19.07
C LEU A 158 -37.23 30.64 18.31
N LYS A 159 -36.54 29.93 17.42
CA LYS A 159 -35.47 30.52 16.58
C LYS A 159 -36.00 31.61 15.69
N GLN A 160 -37.22 31.50 15.13
CA GLN A 160 -37.84 32.55 14.33
C GLN A 160 -38.30 33.73 15.16
N GLU A 161 -38.84 33.57 16.34
CA GLU A 161 -39.25 34.64 17.23
C GLU A 161 -38.04 35.39 17.80
N GLU A 162 -36.99 34.71 18.21
CA GLU A 162 -35.74 35.32 18.63
C GLU A 162 -35.09 36.14 17.50
N LEU A 163 -35.08 35.63 16.26
CA LEU A 163 -34.57 36.35 15.11
C LEU A 163 -35.38 37.59 14.73
N LYS A 164 -36.72 37.60 14.96
CA LYS A 164 -37.56 38.76 14.72
C LYS A 164 -37.38 39.87 15.76
N LEU A 165 -37.03 39.51 16.98
CA LEU A 165 -36.86 40.46 18.08
C LEU A 165 -35.53 41.21 18.08
N ILE A 166 -34.54 40.81 17.25
CA ILE A 166 -33.18 41.31 17.45
C ILE A 166 -32.45 41.56 16.12
N GLY A 167 -32.80 42.70 15.45
CA GLY A 167 -31.97 43.22 14.35
C GLY A 167 -30.49 43.41 14.70
N ILE A 168 -30.19 43.54 15.98
CA ILE A 168 -28.83 43.59 16.53
C ILE A 168 -28.10 42.23 16.39
N LEU A 169 -28.80 41.08 16.44
CA LEU A 169 -28.16 39.76 16.27
C LEU A 169 -27.84 39.49 14.79
N GLU A 170 -28.69 39.91 13.88
CA GLU A 170 -28.37 39.83 12.43
C GLU A 170 -27.16 40.67 12.08
N GLU A 171 -27.08 41.88 12.60
CA GLU A 171 -25.93 42.75 12.37
C GLU A 171 -24.65 42.18 12.99
N ARG A 172 -24.74 41.61 14.18
CA ARG A 172 -23.61 40.93 14.83
C ARG A 172 -23.21 39.65 14.08
N LYS A 173 -24.17 38.86 13.60
CA LYS A 173 -23.93 37.67 12.80
C LYS A 173 -23.22 38.05 11.49
N THR A 174 -23.73 39.04 10.77
CA THR A 174 -23.11 39.54 9.51
C THR A 174 -21.70 40.07 9.74
N LYS A 175 -21.48 40.78 10.84
CA LYS A 175 -20.14 41.29 11.20
C LYS A 175 -19.18 40.14 11.56
N ARG A 176 -19.67 39.09 12.26
CA ARG A 176 -18.88 37.93 12.58
C ARG A 176 -18.52 37.16 11.32
N GLU A 177 -19.48 36.85 10.46
CA GLU A 177 -19.27 36.15 9.20
C GLU A 177 -18.25 36.88 8.30
N LYS A 178 -18.39 38.23 8.15
CA LYS A 178 -17.41 39.00 7.40
C LYS A 178 -16.02 38.99 8.04
N LYS A 179 -15.95 39.01 9.37
CA LYS A 179 -14.68 38.92 10.08
C LYS A 179 -14.04 37.57 9.89
N GLU A 180 -14.82 36.48 9.99
CA GLU A 180 -14.40 35.09 9.72
C GLU A 180 -13.93 34.95 8.26
N GLU A 181 -14.66 35.49 7.28
CA GLU A 181 -14.22 35.50 5.86
C GLU A 181 -12.86 36.18 5.67
N ILE A 182 -12.64 37.35 6.32
CA ILE A 182 -11.35 38.05 6.25
C ILE A 182 -10.23 37.20 6.93
N GLU A 183 -10.51 36.72 8.13
CA GLU A 183 -9.55 35.89 8.86
C GLU A 183 -9.22 34.58 8.10
N ASP A 184 -10.20 33.97 7.45
CA ASP A 184 -10.02 32.78 6.63
C ASP A 184 -9.23 33.06 5.34
N ALA A 185 -9.43 34.23 4.73
CA ALA A 185 -8.65 34.65 3.57
C ALA A 185 -7.17 34.93 3.91
N GLU A 186 -6.86 35.28 5.16
CA GLU A 186 -5.50 35.52 5.64
C GLU A 186 -4.81 34.22 6.10
N LYS A 187 -5.58 33.19 6.41
CA LYS A 187 -5.02 31.89 6.85
C LYS A 187 -4.29 31.16 5.71
N PRO A 188 -3.17 30.52 6.01
CA PRO A 188 -2.52 29.68 5.01
C PRO A 188 -3.46 28.55 4.58
N LYS A 189 -3.52 28.27 3.28
CA LYS A 189 -4.34 27.18 2.73
C LYS A 189 -3.95 25.85 3.38
N ARG A 190 -4.92 25.20 4.02
CA ARG A 190 -4.80 23.88 4.63
C ARG A 190 -5.47 22.83 3.75
N PRO A 191 -5.07 21.56 3.83
CA PRO A 191 -5.80 20.49 3.14
C PRO A 191 -7.22 20.37 3.68
N LEU A 192 -8.14 19.93 2.82
CA LEU A 192 -9.52 19.64 3.18
C LEU A 192 -9.58 18.61 4.31
N GLU A 193 -10.38 18.88 5.34
CA GLU A 193 -10.71 17.91 6.38
C GLU A 193 -11.67 16.86 5.82
N ILE A 194 -11.25 15.60 5.79
CA ILE A 194 -12.03 14.51 5.22
C ILE A 194 -12.33 13.50 6.31
N PHE A 195 -13.62 13.42 6.68
CA PHE A 195 -14.10 12.54 7.75
C PHE A 195 -14.64 11.23 7.18
N PHE A 196 -14.26 10.11 7.79
CA PHE A 196 -14.63 8.77 7.32
C PHE A 196 -15.52 7.99 8.30
N GLY A 197 -16.04 8.63 9.33
CA GLY A 197 -16.88 7.99 10.34
C GLY A 197 -16.12 6.87 11.07
N SER A 198 -16.69 5.67 11.06
CA SER A 198 -16.10 4.48 11.70
C SER A 198 -15.18 3.68 10.77
N LYS A 199 -14.87 4.18 9.57
CA LYS A 199 -13.97 3.51 8.61
C LYS A 199 -12.52 3.88 8.91
N VAL A 200 -11.63 2.92 8.75
CA VAL A 200 -10.18 3.10 8.93
C VAL A 200 -9.53 3.35 7.58
N VAL A 201 -8.78 4.44 7.49
CA VAL A 201 -7.99 4.78 6.30
C VAL A 201 -6.71 3.95 6.26
N GLN A 202 -6.41 3.38 5.10
CA GLN A 202 -5.19 2.61 4.88
C GLN A 202 -4.69 2.76 3.44
N ASN A 203 -3.46 2.32 3.19
CA ASN A 203 -2.85 2.31 1.86
C ASN A 203 -2.88 3.67 1.13
N VAL A 204 -2.69 4.74 1.89
CA VAL A 204 -2.63 6.11 1.37
C VAL A 204 -1.38 6.27 0.49
N GLN A 205 -1.56 6.81 -0.72
CA GLN A 205 -0.47 7.04 -1.68
C GLN A 205 -0.71 8.32 -2.48
N LEU A 206 0.32 9.16 -2.55
CA LEU A 206 0.33 10.33 -3.44
C LEU A 206 0.78 9.89 -4.84
N SER A 207 0.15 10.45 -5.88
CA SER A 207 0.62 10.32 -7.25
C SER A 207 2.01 10.95 -7.41
N PRO A 208 2.89 10.41 -8.29
CA PRO A 208 4.22 10.99 -8.51
C PRO A 208 4.20 12.46 -8.96
N ASP A 209 3.16 12.89 -9.67
CA ASP A 209 2.97 14.30 -10.08
C ASP A 209 2.40 15.20 -8.97
N GLY A 210 1.96 14.61 -7.85
CA GLY A 210 1.49 15.32 -6.67
C GLY A 210 0.05 15.85 -6.75
N ASN A 211 -0.74 15.43 -7.74
CA ASN A 211 -2.09 15.96 -7.98
C ASN A 211 -3.21 15.12 -7.36
N TYR A 212 -2.97 13.83 -7.14
CA TYR A 212 -3.96 12.89 -6.64
C TYR A 212 -3.46 12.08 -5.46
N VAL A 213 -4.36 11.72 -4.57
CA VAL A 213 -4.12 10.74 -3.51
C VAL A 213 -5.09 9.58 -3.69
N THR A 214 -4.57 8.35 -3.75
CA THR A 214 -5.39 7.14 -3.60
C THR A 214 -5.33 6.66 -2.17
N PHE A 215 -6.45 6.21 -1.64
CA PHE A 215 -6.56 5.66 -0.30
C PHE A 215 -7.62 4.57 -0.24
N GLN A 216 -7.49 3.67 0.71
CA GLN A 216 -8.49 2.63 0.96
C GLN A 216 -9.18 2.88 2.28
N LEU A 217 -10.48 2.60 2.32
CA LEU A 217 -11.27 2.58 3.54
C LEU A 217 -11.61 1.14 3.88
N HIS A 218 -11.36 0.76 5.11
CA HIS A 218 -11.78 -0.51 5.66
C HIS A 218 -12.81 -0.29 6.74
N LYS A 219 -13.96 -0.95 6.62
CA LYS A 219 -14.98 -1.02 7.67
C LYS A 219 -15.02 -2.44 8.21
N ALA A 220 -14.72 -2.60 9.49
CA ALA A 220 -14.80 -3.90 10.13
C ALA A 220 -16.23 -4.46 10.12
N ALA A 221 -16.35 -5.77 10.00
CA ALA A 221 -17.65 -6.42 10.08
C ALA A 221 -18.26 -6.23 11.48
N LYS A 222 -19.57 -5.97 11.52
CA LYS A 222 -20.33 -6.04 12.75
C LYS A 222 -20.52 -7.51 13.14
N ASP A 223 -20.58 -7.78 14.44
CA ASP A 223 -20.88 -9.11 15.01
C ASP A 223 -19.90 -10.25 14.62
N ALA A 224 -18.72 -9.89 14.13
CA ALA A 224 -17.69 -10.86 13.84
C ALA A 224 -17.10 -11.46 15.12
N LYS A 225 -17.47 -12.71 15.43
CA LYS A 225 -16.94 -13.44 16.60
C LYS A 225 -15.57 -14.01 16.29
N ARG A 226 -14.62 -13.77 17.19
CA ARG A 226 -13.27 -14.36 17.08
C ARG A 226 -13.26 -15.76 17.69
N THR A 227 -12.46 -16.64 17.12
CA THR A 227 -12.13 -17.93 17.72
C THR A 227 -10.84 -17.80 18.50
N ILE A 228 -10.80 -18.41 19.67
CA ILE A 228 -9.62 -18.47 20.54
C ILE A 228 -9.18 -19.93 20.72
N VAL A 229 -7.89 -20.12 20.97
CA VAL A 229 -7.30 -21.37 21.42
C VAL A 229 -6.58 -21.11 22.73
N PRO A 230 -6.94 -21.78 23.82
CA PRO A 230 -6.27 -21.58 25.09
C PRO A 230 -4.83 -22.15 25.02
N SER A 231 -3.86 -21.34 25.43
CA SER A 231 -2.48 -21.76 25.68
C SER A 231 -2.35 -22.11 27.16
N TYR A 232 -2.15 -23.39 27.43
CA TYR A 232 -1.98 -23.88 28.80
C TYR A 232 -0.55 -23.80 29.32
N VAL A 233 0.41 -23.52 28.41
CA VAL A 233 1.82 -23.34 28.75
C VAL A 233 2.22 -21.92 28.41
N ALA A 234 2.17 -21.03 29.37
CA ALA A 234 2.54 -19.64 29.27
C ALA A 234 3.58 -19.25 30.32
N GLU A 235 4.38 -18.21 30.05
CA GLU A 235 5.41 -17.74 30.97
C GLU A 235 4.81 -17.23 32.29
N THR A 236 3.58 -16.73 32.25
CA THR A 236 2.83 -16.25 33.42
C THR A 236 2.38 -17.37 34.36
N GLY A 237 2.41 -18.64 33.90
CA GLY A 237 1.84 -19.77 34.62
C GLY A 237 0.31 -19.86 34.61
N PHE A 238 -0.37 -18.90 33.96
CA PHE A 238 -1.83 -18.90 33.78
C PHE A 238 -2.19 -19.19 32.33
N THR A 239 -3.37 -19.75 32.10
CA THR A 239 -3.89 -19.97 30.76
C THR A 239 -4.09 -18.64 30.04
N GLU A 240 -3.56 -18.53 28.83
CA GLU A 240 -3.71 -17.37 27.97
C GLU A 240 -4.52 -17.72 26.71
N ASP A 241 -5.38 -16.80 26.27
CA ASP A 241 -6.16 -16.99 25.06
C ASP A 241 -5.38 -16.53 23.83
N LEU A 242 -5.02 -17.47 22.95
CA LEU A 242 -4.41 -17.18 21.66
C LEU A 242 -5.51 -16.95 20.62
N ASN A 243 -5.39 -15.88 19.84
CA ASN A 243 -6.24 -15.65 18.68
C ASN A 243 -6.04 -16.78 17.66
N ALA A 244 -7.11 -17.47 17.31
CA ALA A 244 -7.12 -18.51 16.32
C ALA A 244 -7.82 -18.06 15.03
N ARG A 245 -7.68 -18.89 13.98
CA ARG A 245 -8.37 -18.68 12.73
C ARG A 245 -9.88 -18.69 12.93
N ASP A 246 -10.55 -17.69 12.38
CA ASP A 246 -12.00 -17.57 12.49
C ASP A 246 -12.72 -18.74 11.80
N LYS A 247 -13.95 -19.02 12.23
CA LYS A 247 -14.79 -20.05 11.60
C LYS A 247 -15.21 -19.60 10.19
N VAL A 248 -15.37 -20.58 9.31
CA VAL A 248 -15.97 -20.37 7.98
C VAL A 248 -17.35 -19.72 8.13
N GLY A 249 -17.67 -18.76 7.25
CA GLY A 249 -18.92 -18.02 7.31
C GLY A 249 -18.92 -16.81 8.24
N ARG A 250 -17.77 -16.45 8.85
CA ARG A 250 -17.64 -15.17 9.57
C ARG A 250 -17.92 -14.02 8.63
N PRO A 251 -18.72 -12.99 9.05
CA PRO A 251 -18.87 -11.77 8.27
C PRO A 251 -17.53 -11.11 8.00
N ASN A 252 -17.30 -10.68 6.77
CA ASN A 252 -16.10 -9.97 6.35
C ASN A 252 -16.29 -8.46 6.53
N GLY A 253 -15.18 -7.74 6.69
CA GLY A 253 -15.19 -6.29 6.55
C GLY A 253 -15.30 -5.87 5.09
N THR A 254 -15.75 -4.65 4.85
CA THR A 254 -15.87 -4.07 3.51
C THR A 254 -14.70 -3.16 3.20
N TYR A 255 -14.33 -3.09 1.92
CA TYR A 255 -13.26 -2.24 1.42
C TYR A 255 -13.78 -1.31 0.34
N GLU A 256 -13.33 -0.07 0.37
CA GLU A 256 -13.60 0.95 -0.64
C GLU A 256 -12.28 1.57 -1.10
N LEU A 257 -12.20 1.96 -2.36
CA LEU A 257 -11.06 2.72 -2.89
C LEU A 257 -11.51 4.14 -3.18
N GLY A 258 -10.81 5.10 -2.60
CA GLY A 258 -11.04 6.53 -2.79
C GLY A 258 -9.93 7.18 -3.60
N ILE A 259 -10.28 8.24 -4.31
CA ILE A 259 -9.38 9.14 -5.03
C ILE A 259 -9.66 10.56 -4.54
N TYR A 260 -8.66 11.22 -3.97
CA TYR A 260 -8.72 12.63 -3.62
C TYR A 260 -7.97 13.44 -4.67
N ASN A 261 -8.66 14.31 -5.35
CA ASN A 261 -8.08 15.29 -6.28
C ASN A 261 -7.70 16.53 -5.49
N ILE A 262 -6.40 16.76 -5.32
CA ILE A 262 -5.85 17.84 -4.48
C ILE A 262 -6.14 19.22 -5.07
N LEU A 263 -6.14 19.36 -6.41
CA LEU A 263 -6.37 20.64 -7.06
C LEU A 263 -7.83 21.05 -7.03
N ALA A 264 -8.73 20.09 -7.23
CA ALA A 264 -10.18 20.32 -7.20
C ALA A 264 -10.76 20.23 -5.79
N ASP A 265 -9.97 19.80 -4.82
CA ASP A 265 -10.36 19.59 -3.42
C ASP A 265 -11.58 18.67 -3.27
N THR A 266 -11.61 17.57 -4.04
CA THR A 266 -12.75 16.65 -4.14
C THR A 266 -12.35 15.21 -3.92
N VAL A 267 -13.23 14.47 -3.24
CA VAL A 267 -13.10 13.02 -3.02
C VAL A 267 -14.10 12.27 -3.89
N MET A 268 -13.62 11.25 -4.55
CA MET A 268 -14.43 10.34 -5.35
C MET A 268 -14.19 8.90 -4.90
N TYR A 269 -15.21 8.05 -5.02
CA TYR A 269 -15.11 6.63 -4.72
C TYR A 269 -15.26 5.78 -5.97
N VAL A 270 -14.45 4.74 -6.05
CA VAL A 270 -14.43 3.83 -7.20
C VAL A 270 -15.64 2.91 -7.17
N ALA A 271 -16.42 2.91 -8.25
CA ALA A 271 -17.53 1.99 -8.45
C ALA A 271 -17.05 0.72 -9.15
N ILE A 272 -17.46 -0.46 -8.65
CA ILE A 272 -17.02 -1.77 -9.15
C ILE A 272 -18.10 -2.51 -9.94
N ASP A 273 -19.25 -1.87 -10.17
CA ASP A 273 -20.45 -2.49 -10.79
C ASP A 273 -20.22 -3.00 -12.21
N SER A 274 -19.30 -2.39 -12.93
CA SER A 274 -18.97 -2.72 -14.32
C SER A 274 -18.03 -3.93 -14.48
N LEU A 275 -17.53 -4.48 -13.36
CA LEU A 275 -16.60 -5.61 -13.44
C LEU A 275 -17.31 -6.90 -13.83
N PRO A 276 -16.79 -7.66 -14.80
CA PRO A 276 -17.38 -8.94 -15.18
C PRO A 276 -17.36 -9.91 -14.00
N GLY A 277 -18.44 -10.64 -13.79
CA GLY A 277 -18.57 -11.63 -12.71
C GLY A 277 -18.71 -11.04 -11.30
N ILE A 278 -18.82 -9.71 -11.13
CA ILE A 278 -18.93 -9.08 -9.80
C ILE A 278 -20.20 -9.47 -9.05
N PHE A 279 -21.24 -9.88 -9.77
CA PHE A 279 -22.49 -10.37 -9.22
C PHE A 279 -22.60 -11.90 -9.24
N ASP A 280 -21.61 -12.60 -9.85
CA ASP A 280 -21.61 -14.05 -9.92
C ASP A 280 -21.35 -14.65 -8.56
N ARG A 281 -22.05 -15.75 -8.25
CA ARG A 281 -21.89 -16.44 -6.97
C ARG A 281 -21.66 -17.92 -7.18
N PRO A 282 -20.93 -18.57 -6.27
CA PRO A 282 -20.74 -20.01 -6.33
C PRO A 282 -22.09 -20.75 -6.29
N GLN A 283 -22.25 -21.77 -7.14
CA GLN A 283 -23.50 -22.54 -7.29
C GLN A 283 -23.97 -23.23 -5.99
N PHE A 284 -23.05 -23.48 -5.06
CA PHE A 284 -23.36 -24.13 -3.77
C PHE A 284 -23.89 -23.15 -2.71
N THR A 285 -23.98 -21.85 -3.03
CA THR A 285 -24.47 -20.86 -2.08
C THR A 285 -26.00 -20.79 -2.20
N GLU A 286 -26.73 -21.34 -1.23
CA GLU A 286 -28.16 -21.09 -1.07
C GLU A 286 -28.33 -19.62 -0.70
N LEU A 287 -28.88 -18.83 -1.59
CA LEU A 287 -29.09 -17.39 -1.41
C LEU A 287 -30.57 -17.08 -1.33
N GLU A 288 -30.92 -16.23 -0.38
CA GLU A 288 -32.19 -15.52 -0.44
C GLU A 288 -32.25 -14.64 -1.69
N GLU A 289 -33.44 -14.42 -2.24
CA GLU A 289 -33.62 -13.59 -3.46
C GLU A 289 -33.03 -12.16 -3.30
N SER A 290 -33.09 -11.60 -2.09
CA SER A 290 -32.51 -10.32 -1.73
C SER A 290 -30.98 -10.25 -1.91
N ASP A 291 -30.30 -11.38 -1.92
CA ASP A 291 -28.84 -11.47 -2.02
C ASP A 291 -28.33 -11.60 -3.45
N LYS A 292 -29.21 -11.95 -4.40
CA LYS A 292 -28.85 -12.12 -5.81
C LYS A 292 -28.36 -10.82 -6.48
N SER A 293 -28.79 -9.66 -5.98
CA SER A 293 -28.39 -8.34 -6.47
C SER A 293 -27.18 -7.74 -5.76
N LYS A 294 -26.66 -8.39 -4.71
CA LYS A 294 -25.52 -7.88 -3.97
C LYS A 294 -24.21 -8.19 -4.72
N LYS A 295 -23.35 -7.19 -4.83
CA LYS A 295 -21.99 -7.37 -5.34
C LYS A 295 -21.20 -8.32 -4.45
N ARG A 296 -20.31 -9.08 -5.06
CA ARG A 296 -19.32 -9.87 -4.32
C ARG A 296 -18.39 -8.93 -3.57
N GLU A 297 -18.01 -9.34 -2.38
CA GLU A 297 -17.02 -8.62 -1.60
C GLU A 297 -15.64 -8.75 -2.25
N VAL A 298 -14.94 -7.62 -2.36
CA VAL A 298 -13.62 -7.56 -2.98
C VAL A 298 -12.61 -6.91 -2.04
N PHE A 299 -11.36 -7.30 -2.21
CA PHE A 299 -10.21 -6.65 -1.63
C PHE A 299 -9.49 -5.85 -2.72
N PHE A 300 -9.08 -4.64 -2.40
CA PHE A 300 -8.23 -3.81 -3.26
C PHE A 300 -6.76 -3.97 -2.86
N SER A 301 -5.89 -4.23 -3.80
CA SER A 301 -4.45 -4.10 -3.58
C SER A 301 -4.02 -2.63 -3.58
N ASN A 302 -2.75 -2.39 -3.26
CA ASN A 302 -2.20 -1.03 -3.35
C ASN A 302 -2.29 -0.51 -4.78
N SER A 303 -2.57 0.79 -4.92
CA SER A 303 -2.50 1.47 -6.20
C SER A 303 -1.08 1.43 -6.77
N VAL A 304 -0.97 1.23 -8.07
CA VAL A 304 0.28 1.16 -8.82
C VAL A 304 0.31 2.33 -9.78
N TRP A 305 1.10 3.33 -9.45
CA TRP A 305 1.26 4.53 -10.24
C TRP A 305 2.30 4.35 -11.35
N SER A 306 2.06 4.95 -12.50
CA SER A 306 3.09 5.13 -13.54
C SER A 306 4.14 6.15 -13.06
N ASP A 307 5.38 6.06 -13.57
CA ASP A 307 6.48 6.93 -13.16
C ASP A 307 6.18 8.43 -13.37
N ASN A 308 5.36 8.75 -14.39
CA ASN A 308 4.95 10.11 -14.71
C ASN A 308 3.73 10.61 -13.90
N GLY A 309 3.13 9.75 -13.06
CA GLY A 309 1.96 10.08 -12.22
C GLY A 309 0.63 10.22 -12.95
N LYS A 310 0.59 10.03 -14.27
CA LYS A 310 -0.62 10.25 -15.08
C LYS A 310 -1.54 9.05 -15.17
N GLN A 311 -1.05 7.86 -14.83
CA GLN A 311 -1.80 6.63 -14.87
C GLN A 311 -1.70 5.92 -13.53
N CYS A 312 -2.81 5.32 -13.14
CA CYS A 312 -2.91 4.52 -11.94
C CYS A 312 -3.67 3.24 -12.25
N ALA A 313 -3.19 2.13 -11.72
CA ALA A 313 -3.87 0.86 -11.81
C ALA A 313 -3.97 0.22 -10.42
N THR A 314 -4.92 -0.68 -10.24
CA THR A 314 -5.03 -1.50 -9.03
C THR A 314 -5.47 -2.91 -9.40
N VAL A 315 -5.29 -3.83 -8.47
CA VAL A 315 -5.76 -5.20 -8.57
C VAL A 315 -6.87 -5.39 -7.56
N LEU A 316 -8.01 -5.87 -8.01
CA LEU A 316 -9.09 -6.33 -7.16
C LEU A 316 -9.07 -7.86 -7.11
N GLN A 317 -9.46 -8.41 -5.99
CA GLN A 317 -9.64 -9.84 -5.83
C GLN A 317 -10.92 -10.10 -5.03
N SER A 318 -11.72 -11.06 -5.48
CA SER A 318 -12.89 -11.49 -4.73
C SER A 318 -12.47 -12.19 -3.44
N LEU A 319 -13.23 -12.01 -2.36
CA LEU A 319 -12.90 -12.63 -1.07
C LEU A 319 -13.04 -14.15 -1.06
N ASP A 320 -13.73 -14.72 -2.04
CA ASP A 320 -13.78 -16.16 -2.29
C ASP A 320 -12.58 -16.68 -3.12
N ASN A 321 -11.68 -15.78 -3.53
CA ASN A 321 -10.45 -16.04 -4.29
C ASN A 321 -10.64 -16.61 -5.70
N LYS A 322 -11.83 -16.53 -6.27
CA LYS A 322 -12.13 -17.10 -7.59
C LYS A 322 -11.89 -16.13 -8.73
N ASP A 323 -11.89 -14.83 -8.45
CA ASP A 323 -11.72 -13.79 -9.46
C ASP A 323 -10.68 -12.76 -9.06
N ARG A 324 -9.89 -12.34 -10.05
CA ARG A 324 -8.91 -11.27 -9.96
C ARG A 324 -9.07 -10.34 -11.14
N TRP A 325 -9.30 -9.07 -10.87
CA TRP A 325 -9.41 -8.02 -11.89
C TRP A 325 -8.22 -7.08 -11.80
N ILE A 326 -7.61 -6.81 -12.93
CA ILE A 326 -6.59 -5.76 -13.08
C ILE A 326 -7.26 -4.61 -13.80
N VAL A 327 -7.27 -3.43 -13.18
CA VAL A 327 -8.02 -2.28 -13.67
C VAL A 327 -7.15 -1.02 -13.67
N ALA A 328 -7.33 -0.18 -14.69
CA ALA A 328 -6.84 1.19 -14.66
C ALA A 328 -7.92 2.11 -14.07
N LEU A 329 -7.50 3.12 -13.32
CA LEU A 329 -8.36 4.11 -12.68
C LEU A 329 -8.43 5.38 -13.55
N ASP A 330 -9.61 5.82 -13.90
CA ASP A 330 -9.81 7.19 -14.35
C ASP A 330 -9.79 8.12 -13.15
N LEU A 331 -8.74 8.93 -13.06
CA LEU A 331 -8.49 9.81 -11.91
C LEU A 331 -9.44 10.99 -11.84
N THR A 332 -10.22 11.26 -12.90
CA THR A 332 -11.16 12.38 -12.98
C THR A 332 -12.59 11.98 -12.70
N SER A 333 -12.95 10.73 -12.97
CA SER A 333 -14.32 10.22 -12.81
C SER A 333 -14.43 9.07 -11.81
N ALA A 334 -13.30 8.54 -11.32
CA ALA A 334 -13.19 7.32 -10.53
C ALA A 334 -13.78 6.06 -11.20
N ASN A 335 -13.97 6.09 -12.52
CA ASN A 335 -14.39 4.93 -13.29
C ASN A 335 -13.24 3.93 -13.47
N LEU A 336 -13.60 2.67 -13.67
CA LEU A 336 -12.68 1.58 -13.93
C LEU A 336 -12.61 1.24 -15.42
N LYS A 337 -11.40 1.05 -15.92
CA LYS A 337 -11.14 0.39 -17.19
C LYS A 337 -10.54 -0.98 -16.92
N LEU A 338 -11.23 -2.05 -17.32
CA LEU A 338 -10.72 -3.41 -17.20
C LEU A 338 -9.50 -3.60 -18.12
N LEU A 339 -8.39 -4.04 -17.55
CA LEU A 339 -7.17 -4.41 -18.27
C LEU A 339 -7.05 -5.93 -18.42
N ASP A 340 -7.38 -6.68 -17.37
CA ASP A 340 -7.37 -8.14 -17.38
C ASP A 340 -8.35 -8.70 -16.35
N HIS A 341 -8.97 -9.85 -16.66
CA HIS A 341 -9.80 -10.61 -15.75
C HIS A 341 -9.31 -12.06 -15.72
N GLN A 342 -9.03 -12.56 -14.56
CA GLN A 342 -8.61 -13.93 -14.30
C GLN A 342 -9.66 -14.59 -13.44
N HIS A 343 -10.12 -15.76 -13.85
CA HIS A 343 -11.10 -16.56 -13.15
C HIS A 343 -10.62 -18.00 -13.04
N ASP A 344 -10.88 -18.61 -11.89
CA ASP A 344 -10.66 -20.04 -11.65
C ASP A 344 -11.76 -20.55 -10.70
N ASP A 345 -12.38 -21.67 -11.04
CA ASP A 345 -13.47 -22.26 -10.25
C ASP A 345 -13.03 -22.68 -8.86
N ALA A 346 -11.75 -22.97 -8.69
CA ALA A 346 -11.16 -23.31 -7.40
C ALA A 346 -10.49 -22.09 -6.74
N TRP A 347 -9.47 -21.51 -7.40
CA TRP A 347 -8.63 -20.50 -6.78
C TRP A 347 -7.71 -19.80 -7.79
N VAL A 348 -7.83 -18.49 -7.94
CA VAL A 348 -6.85 -17.68 -8.68
C VAL A 348 -5.59 -17.49 -7.81
N GLY A 349 -4.48 -18.09 -8.20
CA GLY A 349 -3.22 -18.06 -7.45
C GLY A 349 -2.01 -18.31 -8.33
N GLY A 350 -0.89 -18.67 -7.72
CA GLY A 350 0.35 -19.02 -8.40
C GLY A 350 1.49 -18.04 -8.21
N PRO A 351 2.65 -18.31 -8.80
CA PRO A 351 3.82 -17.43 -8.73
C PRO A 351 3.53 -16.03 -9.26
N GLY A 352 3.86 -15.00 -8.47
CA GLY A 352 3.59 -13.60 -8.82
C GLY A 352 2.13 -13.16 -8.68
N ILE A 353 1.22 -14.09 -8.37
CA ILE A 353 -0.19 -13.84 -8.14
C ILE A 353 -0.43 -14.02 -6.64
N ARG A 354 -0.18 -12.97 -5.85
CA ARG A 354 -0.40 -13.02 -4.40
C ARG A 354 -1.69 -12.30 -4.04
N TRP A 355 -2.53 -12.97 -3.30
CA TRP A 355 -3.79 -12.43 -2.78
C TRP A 355 -3.63 -11.78 -1.39
N TRP A 356 -2.58 -12.10 -0.64
CA TRP A 356 -2.47 -11.77 0.78
C TRP A 356 -1.82 -10.41 1.11
N ARG A 357 -1.02 -9.79 0.24
CA ARG A 357 -0.27 -8.57 0.59
C ARG A 357 0.06 -7.69 -0.62
N GLY A 358 -0.95 -7.05 -1.17
CA GLY A 358 -0.75 -6.00 -2.16
C GLY A 358 -0.47 -6.50 -3.59
N ALA A 359 -0.43 -5.58 -4.52
CA ALA A 359 -0.15 -5.85 -5.94
C ALA A 359 1.32 -6.26 -6.11
N THR A 360 1.60 -7.56 -6.00
CA THR A 360 2.93 -8.11 -6.32
C THR A 360 2.89 -8.71 -7.72
N GLY A 361 4.01 -8.66 -8.43
CA GLY A 361 4.10 -9.18 -9.79
C GLY A 361 3.29 -8.37 -10.81
N VAL A 362 3.13 -7.06 -10.59
CA VAL A 362 2.46 -6.13 -11.49
C VAL A 362 3.17 -4.77 -11.49
N GLY A 363 3.02 -4.00 -12.55
CA GLY A 363 3.59 -2.66 -12.65
C GLY A 363 3.41 -2.04 -14.03
N TRP A 364 3.92 -0.82 -14.20
CA TRP A 364 3.96 -0.14 -15.48
C TRP A 364 5.29 -0.43 -16.21
N THR A 365 5.21 -0.52 -17.53
CA THR A 365 6.42 -0.54 -18.35
C THR A 365 7.11 0.82 -18.30
N PRO A 366 8.43 0.89 -18.58
CA PRO A 366 9.19 2.15 -18.48
C PRO A 366 8.69 3.30 -19.35
N ASP A 367 7.95 3.00 -20.41
CA ASP A 367 7.32 3.99 -21.31
C ASP A 367 5.97 4.49 -20.79
N ASN A 368 5.49 3.97 -19.64
CA ASN A 368 4.19 4.26 -19.00
C ASN A 368 2.97 3.94 -19.89
N LYS A 369 3.12 3.08 -20.92
CA LYS A 369 2.00 2.76 -21.84
C LYS A 369 1.34 1.45 -21.52
N LYS A 370 2.11 0.46 -21.08
CA LYS A 370 1.61 -0.89 -20.82
C LYS A 370 1.68 -1.21 -19.34
N PHE A 371 0.69 -1.97 -18.88
CA PHE A 371 0.70 -2.57 -17.55
C PHE A 371 1.14 -4.01 -17.66
N TRP A 372 2.12 -4.45 -16.87
CA TRP A 372 2.60 -5.82 -16.87
C TRP A 372 2.08 -6.58 -15.65
N PHE A 373 1.83 -7.85 -15.81
CA PHE A 373 1.30 -8.72 -14.77
C PHE A 373 1.65 -10.18 -15.05
N GLN A 374 1.42 -11.04 -14.05
CA GLN A 374 1.51 -12.48 -14.20
C GLN A 374 0.12 -13.11 -14.19
N SER A 375 -0.04 -14.17 -14.99
CA SER A 375 -1.27 -14.95 -15.12
C SER A 375 -0.98 -16.40 -15.44
N GLU A 376 -1.80 -17.30 -14.91
CA GLU A 376 -1.77 -18.75 -15.19
C GLU A 376 -2.75 -19.16 -16.31
N ALA A 377 -3.17 -18.23 -17.16
CA ALA A 377 -4.13 -18.47 -18.23
C ALA A 377 -3.77 -19.62 -19.19
N THR A 378 -2.51 -20.04 -19.22
CA THR A 378 -2.00 -21.15 -20.05
C THR A 378 -1.55 -22.36 -19.23
N GLY A 379 -1.95 -22.44 -17.96
CA GLY A 379 -1.62 -23.53 -17.04
C GLY A 379 -0.34 -23.33 -16.22
N TYR A 380 0.49 -22.34 -16.58
CA TYR A 380 1.69 -21.93 -15.85
C TYR A 380 1.72 -20.41 -15.70
N SER A 381 2.35 -19.93 -14.63
CA SER A 381 2.48 -18.49 -14.40
C SER A 381 3.48 -17.86 -15.38
N HIS A 382 2.96 -17.04 -16.27
CA HIS A 382 3.73 -16.32 -17.29
C HIS A 382 3.60 -14.81 -17.15
N LEU A 383 4.55 -14.09 -17.75
CA LEU A 383 4.57 -12.65 -17.83
C LEU A 383 3.76 -12.15 -19.03
N TYR A 384 2.86 -11.21 -18.76
CA TYR A 384 2.02 -10.54 -19.74
C TYR A 384 2.18 -9.03 -19.65
N THR A 385 1.87 -8.36 -20.76
CA THR A 385 1.63 -6.91 -20.79
C THR A 385 0.29 -6.63 -21.45
N VAL A 386 -0.37 -5.56 -21.01
CA VAL A 386 -1.58 -5.02 -21.63
C VAL A 386 -1.39 -3.53 -21.90
N ASP A 387 -1.70 -3.08 -23.09
CA ASP A 387 -1.71 -1.66 -23.42
C ASP A 387 -2.89 -0.97 -22.74
N ALA A 388 -2.61 0.04 -21.93
CA ALA A 388 -3.64 0.69 -21.11
C ALA A 388 -4.66 1.49 -21.95
N ALA A 389 -4.26 1.95 -23.14
CA ALA A 389 -5.14 2.70 -24.03
C ALA A 389 -6.00 1.78 -24.90
N THR A 390 -5.40 0.76 -25.54
CA THR A 390 -6.08 -0.11 -26.51
C THR A 390 -6.67 -1.37 -25.88
N GLY A 391 -6.13 -1.85 -24.74
CA GLY A 391 -6.47 -3.14 -24.14
C GLY A 391 -5.79 -4.34 -24.82
N GLU A 392 -4.89 -4.10 -25.78
CA GLU A 392 -4.13 -5.17 -26.46
C GLU A 392 -3.23 -5.89 -25.46
N LYS A 393 -3.44 -7.21 -25.31
CA LYS A 393 -2.69 -8.08 -24.40
C LYS A 393 -1.61 -8.85 -25.14
N ASN A 394 -0.42 -8.90 -24.60
CA ASN A 394 0.70 -9.65 -25.15
C ASN A 394 1.35 -10.54 -24.08
N GLN A 395 1.51 -11.83 -24.39
CA GLN A 395 2.22 -12.79 -23.56
C GLN A 395 3.72 -12.74 -23.89
N LEU A 396 4.55 -12.42 -22.89
CA LEU A 396 6.00 -12.23 -23.09
C LEU A 396 6.80 -13.53 -22.88
N THR A 397 6.32 -14.44 -22.02
CA THR A 397 6.97 -15.73 -21.76
C THR A 397 5.99 -16.87 -22.03
N LYS A 398 6.44 -17.99 -22.58
CA LYS A 398 5.61 -19.13 -22.99
C LYS A 398 6.35 -20.44 -22.74
N GLY A 399 5.64 -21.50 -22.37
CA GLY A 399 6.18 -22.84 -22.17
C GLY A 399 5.56 -23.58 -20.99
N GLU A 400 6.02 -24.76 -20.70
CA GLU A 400 5.57 -25.58 -19.57
C GLU A 400 6.46 -25.35 -18.34
N PHE A 401 6.52 -24.08 -17.90
CA PHE A 401 7.34 -23.66 -16.76
C PHE A 401 6.77 -22.42 -16.07
N GLU A 402 7.20 -22.22 -14.84
CA GLU A 402 6.81 -21.10 -13.99
C GLU A 402 7.77 -19.92 -14.10
N VAL A 403 7.25 -18.72 -14.21
CA VAL A 403 8.00 -17.47 -14.09
C VAL A 403 7.81 -16.89 -12.68
N ARG A 404 8.90 -16.52 -12.02
CA ARG A 404 8.91 -16.06 -10.63
C ARG A 404 9.77 -14.82 -10.45
N ASP A 405 9.46 -14.00 -9.45
CA ASP A 405 10.26 -12.84 -9.00
C ASP A 405 10.61 -11.86 -10.11
N VAL A 406 9.65 -11.54 -10.95
CA VAL A 406 9.79 -10.63 -12.07
C VAL A 406 10.18 -9.24 -11.59
N ARG A 407 11.21 -8.67 -12.19
CA ARG A 407 11.70 -7.31 -11.93
C ARG A 407 12.19 -6.65 -13.20
N ILE A 408 12.02 -5.34 -13.32
CA ILE A 408 12.65 -4.52 -14.34
C ILE A 408 14.03 -4.09 -13.83
N SER A 409 15.03 -4.13 -14.71
CA SER A 409 16.39 -3.66 -14.42
C SER A 409 16.43 -2.17 -14.08
N LYS A 410 17.46 -1.73 -13.36
CA LYS A 410 17.66 -0.31 -13.02
C LYS A 410 17.75 0.60 -14.25
N ASP A 411 18.38 0.12 -15.33
CA ASP A 411 18.49 0.83 -16.61
C ASP A 411 17.23 0.76 -17.46
N LYS A 412 16.17 0.10 -16.96
CA LYS A 412 14.86 -0.06 -17.57
C LYS A 412 14.86 -0.76 -18.93
N LYS A 413 15.90 -1.55 -19.24
CA LYS A 413 16.06 -2.22 -20.54
C LYS A 413 15.72 -3.70 -20.51
N TRP A 414 15.73 -4.32 -19.30
CA TRP A 414 15.65 -5.75 -19.16
C TRP A 414 14.61 -6.14 -18.12
N TRP A 415 13.92 -7.26 -18.38
CA TRP A 415 13.27 -8.08 -17.37
C TRP A 415 14.30 -9.01 -16.76
N TYR A 416 14.28 -9.15 -15.44
CA TYR A 416 14.94 -10.22 -14.71
C TYR A 416 13.86 -11.04 -14.01
N PHE A 417 13.96 -12.36 -14.13
CA PHE A 417 13.05 -13.28 -13.49
C PHE A 417 13.74 -14.61 -13.22
N ARG A 418 13.16 -15.41 -12.36
CA ARG A 418 13.57 -16.80 -12.16
C ARG A 418 12.56 -17.72 -12.85
N SER A 419 13.03 -18.87 -13.33
CA SER A 419 12.20 -19.87 -13.99
C SER A 419 12.73 -21.26 -13.73
N ASN A 420 11.82 -22.24 -13.71
CA ASN A 420 12.11 -23.68 -13.65
C ASN A 420 12.04 -24.34 -15.03
N GLU A 421 12.30 -23.59 -16.11
CA GLU A 421 12.24 -24.06 -17.50
C GLU A 421 13.12 -25.28 -17.77
N VAL A 422 14.31 -25.35 -17.16
CA VAL A 422 15.25 -26.45 -17.37
C VAL A 422 14.80 -27.71 -16.65
N HIS A 423 14.33 -27.57 -15.42
CA HIS A 423 13.88 -28.69 -14.60
C HIS A 423 12.94 -28.21 -13.49
N PRO A 424 11.80 -28.89 -13.22
CA PRO A 424 10.81 -28.45 -12.23
C PRO A 424 11.35 -28.18 -10.82
N GLY A 425 12.41 -28.86 -10.40
CA GLY A 425 13.05 -28.70 -9.09
C GLY A 425 14.15 -27.64 -9.05
N GLU A 426 14.46 -26.96 -10.15
CA GLU A 426 15.55 -25.98 -10.24
C GLU A 426 15.05 -24.62 -10.63
N LEU A 427 15.60 -23.58 -10.02
CA LEU A 427 15.28 -22.18 -10.36
C LEU A 427 16.51 -21.48 -10.88
N HIS A 428 16.49 -21.12 -12.15
CA HIS A 428 17.55 -20.38 -12.83
C HIS A 428 17.17 -18.92 -13.01
N LEU A 429 18.16 -18.03 -13.07
CA LEU A 429 17.97 -16.61 -13.31
C LEU A 429 18.03 -16.34 -14.81
N TYR A 430 17.01 -15.67 -15.31
CA TYR A 430 16.87 -15.26 -16.71
C TYR A 430 16.86 -13.74 -16.86
N ARG A 431 17.21 -13.27 -18.04
CA ARG A 431 16.95 -11.91 -18.48
C ARG A 431 16.36 -11.90 -19.88
N MET A 432 15.44 -10.97 -20.13
CA MET A 432 14.77 -10.77 -21.39
C MET A 432 14.72 -9.26 -21.68
N LYS A 433 14.78 -8.83 -22.94
CA LYS A 433 14.57 -7.41 -23.28
C LYS A 433 13.18 -6.95 -22.88
N ILE A 434 13.03 -5.64 -22.57
CA ILE A 434 11.75 -5.10 -22.09
C ILE A 434 10.61 -5.28 -23.12
N GLY A 435 10.93 -5.31 -24.42
CA GLY A 435 9.96 -5.57 -25.49
C GLY A 435 9.61 -7.04 -25.71
N GLY A 436 10.23 -7.97 -24.98
CA GLY A 436 10.10 -9.41 -25.21
C GLY A 436 11.16 -9.96 -26.17
N GLY A 437 11.21 -11.31 -26.36
CA GLY A 437 12.13 -12.03 -27.29
C GLY A 437 13.10 -12.93 -26.59
#